data_4de4f0627cd9af30309e91b839d7963e
#
_entry.id   4de4f0627cd9af30309e91b839d7963e
#
_cell.length_a   1.000
_cell.length_b   1.000
_cell.length_c   1.000
_cell.angle_alpha   90.00
_cell.angle_beta   90.00
_cell.angle_gamma   90.00
#
_symmetry.space_group_name_H-M   'P 1'
#
loop_
_entity.id
_entity.type
_entity.pdbx_description
1 polymer ?
#
loop_
_entity_poly.entity_id
_entity_poly.type
_entity_poly.pdbx_seq_one_letter_code
_entity_poly.pdbx_strand_id
1 'polypeptide(L)'
;MGLEAVPHNFLTGRLEDLVKWARRNSVWPATFGLACCAMEMMASGAAHYDTARFGMEVFRASPRQADLMIVAGRVSQKMAPVLRQVYDQMVEPKWVISMGVCASTGGMFNNYALVQGVDLSLIHI
;
A
#
# COMPACT_ATOMS: atom_id res chain seq x y z
N MET A 1 -15.67 -6.61 -21.63
CA MET A 1 -16.90 -7.35 -21.87
C MET A 1 -17.87 -6.57 -22.72
N GLY A 2 -19.18 -6.72 -22.53
CA GLY A 2 -20.18 -6.03 -23.34
C GLY A 2 -20.05 -4.51 -23.37
N LEU A 3 -19.43 -3.93 -22.37
CA LEU A 3 -19.23 -2.48 -22.30
C LEU A 3 -18.31 -1.95 -23.39
N GLU A 4 -17.46 -2.79 -23.95
CA GLU A 4 -16.56 -2.38 -25.02
C GLU A 4 -17.29 -2.17 -26.34
N ALA A 5 -18.41 -2.84 -26.50
CA ALA A 5 -19.23 -2.72 -27.70
C ALA A 5 -20.16 -1.50 -27.66
N VAL A 6 -20.31 -0.84 -26.50
CA VAL A 6 -21.17 0.32 -26.36
C VAL A 6 -20.44 1.55 -26.90
N PRO A 7 -21.04 2.31 -27.82
CA PRO A 7 -20.41 3.51 -28.35
C PRO A 7 -20.19 4.54 -27.22
N HIS A 8 -19.01 5.14 -27.24
CA HIS A 8 -18.67 6.17 -26.27
C HIS A 8 -19.27 7.49 -26.68
N ASN A 9 -20.07 8.07 -25.81
CA ASN A 9 -20.49 9.44 -25.95
C ASN A 9 -20.31 10.15 -24.61
N PHE A 10 -20.59 11.44 -24.56
CA PHE A 10 -20.32 12.24 -23.35
C PHE A 10 -21.23 11.87 -22.16
N LEU A 11 -22.30 11.12 -22.37
CA LEU A 11 -23.21 10.71 -21.32
C LEU A 11 -22.94 9.28 -20.83
N THR A 12 -22.34 8.45 -21.65
CA THR A 12 -22.06 7.07 -21.30
C THR A 12 -20.57 6.81 -21.38
N GLY A 13 -19.97 6.51 -20.25
CA GLY A 13 -18.57 6.08 -20.19
C GLY A 13 -18.50 4.60 -19.89
N ARG A 14 -17.29 4.05 -19.98
CA ARG A 14 -17.06 2.69 -19.51
C ARG A 14 -17.07 2.66 -18.01
N LEU A 15 -17.70 1.64 -17.46
CA LEU A 15 -17.67 1.44 -16.01
C LEU A 15 -16.24 1.27 -15.51
N GLU A 16 -15.39 0.61 -16.27
CA GLU A 16 -13.98 0.43 -15.94
C GLU A 16 -13.24 1.76 -15.79
N ASP A 17 -13.51 2.69 -16.70
CA ASP A 17 -12.86 4.01 -16.65
C ASP A 17 -13.29 4.79 -15.42
N LEU A 18 -14.56 4.67 -15.05
CA LEU A 18 -15.08 5.30 -13.84
C LEU A 18 -14.42 4.71 -12.58
N VAL A 19 -14.30 3.39 -12.52
CA VAL A 19 -13.65 2.71 -11.39
C VAL A 19 -12.18 3.10 -11.31
N LYS A 20 -11.48 3.16 -12.42
CA LYS A 20 -10.07 3.56 -12.45
C LYS A 20 -9.91 5.01 -11.98
N TRP A 21 -10.79 5.88 -12.43
CA TRP A 21 -10.77 7.28 -12.00
C TRP A 21 -11.01 7.40 -10.50
N ALA A 22 -11.99 6.68 -9.98
CA ALA A 22 -12.31 6.69 -8.54
C ALA A 22 -11.14 6.17 -7.70
N ARG A 23 -10.50 5.09 -8.12
CA ARG A 23 -9.34 4.53 -7.41
C ARG A 23 -8.12 5.44 -7.47
N ARG A 24 -7.93 6.11 -8.59
CA ARG A 24 -6.84 7.06 -8.75
C ARG A 24 -6.95 8.24 -7.78
N ASN A 25 -8.17 8.70 -7.55
CA ASN A 25 -8.42 9.86 -6.70
C ASN A 25 -8.64 9.52 -5.24
N SER A 26 -8.84 8.25 -4.92
CA SER A 26 -9.08 7.79 -3.55
C SER A 26 -8.35 6.48 -3.32
N VAL A 27 -7.09 6.60 -2.95
CA VAL A 27 -6.25 5.44 -2.60
C VAL A 27 -6.27 5.27 -1.09
N TRP A 28 -6.76 4.14 -0.63
CA TRP A 28 -6.87 3.87 0.81
C TRP A 28 -5.68 3.05 1.27
N PRO A 29 -4.79 3.62 2.10
CA PRO A 29 -3.64 2.89 2.61
C PRO A 29 -4.03 1.86 3.67
N ALA A 30 -3.34 0.73 3.65
CA ALA A 30 -3.38 -0.22 4.75
C ALA A 30 -2.39 0.23 5.83
N THR A 31 -2.83 0.15 7.08
CA THR A 31 -1.97 0.52 8.21
C THR A 31 -1.01 -0.63 8.51
N PHE A 32 0.28 -0.40 8.27
CA PHE A 32 1.30 -1.41 8.55
C PHE A 32 2.58 -0.76 9.01
N GLY A 33 2.57 -0.32 10.27
CA GLY A 33 3.71 0.33 10.91
C GLY A 33 4.48 -0.66 11.77
N LEU A 34 5.76 -0.85 11.50
CA LEU A 34 6.56 -1.88 12.16
C LEU A 34 7.64 -1.33 13.08
N ALA A 35 8.09 -0.10 12.86
CA ALA A 35 9.17 0.48 13.63
C ALA A 35 9.10 2.00 13.62
N CYS A 36 10.23 2.66 13.84
CA CYS A 36 10.28 4.12 13.97
C CYS A 36 9.78 4.87 12.72
N CYS A 37 9.90 4.28 11.53
CA CYS A 37 9.36 4.88 10.31
C CYS A 37 7.84 5.00 10.33
N ALA A 38 7.16 4.24 11.19
CA ALA A 38 5.72 4.39 11.38
C ALA A 38 5.36 5.75 11.98
N MET A 39 6.23 6.31 12.83
CA MET A 39 6.04 7.64 13.36
C MET A 39 6.12 8.70 12.26
N GLU A 40 7.03 8.50 11.31
CA GLU A 40 7.15 9.36 10.14
C GLU A 40 5.96 9.21 9.21
N MET A 41 5.42 8.00 9.09
CA MET A 41 4.18 7.75 8.36
C MET A 41 3.00 8.49 8.99
N MET A 42 2.93 8.51 10.33
CA MET A 42 1.92 9.31 11.04
C MET A 42 2.13 10.80 10.80
N ALA A 43 3.38 11.25 10.75
CA ALA A 43 3.70 12.65 10.48
C ALA A 43 3.32 13.06 9.06
N SER A 44 3.35 12.13 8.11
CA SER A 44 2.91 12.40 6.74
C SER A 44 1.41 12.64 6.64
N GLY A 45 0.66 12.14 7.61
CA GLY A 45 -0.77 12.42 7.74
C GLY A 45 -1.09 13.63 8.63
N ALA A 46 -0.05 14.30 9.14
CA ALA A 46 -0.23 15.47 9.99
C ALA A 46 -0.50 16.73 9.15
N ALA A 47 -0.88 17.81 9.83
CA ALA A 47 -1.37 19.01 9.17
C ALA A 47 -0.44 19.61 8.13
N HIS A 48 0.88 19.52 8.33
CA HIS A 48 1.86 20.13 7.41
C HIS A 48 2.03 19.35 6.10
N TYR A 49 2.03 18.03 6.19
CA TYR A 49 2.27 17.14 5.04
C TYR A 49 1.07 16.26 4.69
N ASP A 50 -0.10 16.66 5.12
CA ASP A 50 -1.30 15.83 5.07
C ASP A 50 -1.53 15.20 3.69
N THR A 51 -1.48 13.89 3.64
CA THR A 51 -1.72 13.13 2.41
C THR A 51 -3.19 13.09 2.01
N ALA A 52 -4.08 13.59 2.87
CA ALA A 52 -5.51 13.65 2.57
C ALA A 52 -5.79 14.45 1.30
N ARG A 53 -4.95 15.42 0.96
CA ARG A 53 -5.09 16.19 -0.27
C ARG A 53 -4.95 15.35 -1.54
N PHE A 54 -4.37 14.15 -1.41
CA PHE A 54 -4.25 13.20 -2.52
C PHE A 54 -5.29 12.08 -2.45
N GLY A 55 -6.25 12.18 -1.54
CA GLY A 55 -7.25 11.15 -1.35
C GLY A 55 -6.80 9.98 -0.48
N MET A 56 -5.69 10.12 0.22
CA MET A 56 -5.12 9.07 1.08
C MET A 56 -5.43 9.31 2.55
N GLU A 57 -6.62 9.80 2.85
CA GLU A 57 -6.98 10.12 4.23
C GLU A 57 -7.38 8.89 5.03
N VAL A 58 -8.05 7.94 4.39
CA VAL A 58 -8.66 6.81 5.09
C VAL A 58 -7.65 5.69 5.23
N PHE A 59 -7.12 5.53 6.44
CA PHE A 59 -6.27 4.40 6.79
C PHE A 59 -7.14 3.25 7.26
N ARG A 60 -7.09 2.15 6.53
CA ARG A 60 -7.89 0.96 6.85
C ARG A 60 -7.04 -0.09 7.52
N ALA A 61 -7.52 -0.59 8.66
CA ALA A 61 -6.90 -1.73 9.34
C ALA A 61 -7.19 -3.04 8.60
N SER A 62 -8.33 -3.11 7.90
CA SER A 62 -8.68 -4.29 7.12
C SER A 62 -7.96 -4.26 5.76
N PRO A 63 -7.13 -5.26 5.45
CA PRO A 63 -6.46 -5.30 4.17
C PRO A 63 -7.42 -5.45 2.99
N ARG A 64 -8.60 -6.01 3.21
CA ARG A 64 -9.58 -6.21 2.15
C ARG A 64 -10.19 -4.90 1.65
N GLN A 65 -10.09 -3.84 2.44
CA GLN A 65 -10.62 -2.52 2.08
C GLN A 65 -9.51 -1.56 1.64
N ALA A 66 -8.27 -2.01 1.60
CA ALA A 66 -7.13 -1.15 1.27
C ALA A 66 -6.63 -1.42 -0.14
N ASP A 67 -6.15 -0.38 -0.80
CA ASP A 67 -5.59 -0.45 -2.14
C ASP A 67 -4.07 -0.38 -2.13
N LEU A 68 -3.49 0.24 -1.10
CA LEU A 68 -2.07 0.51 -0.99
C LEU A 68 -1.56 0.02 0.35
N MET A 69 -0.46 -0.73 0.34
CA MET A 69 0.22 -1.11 1.57
C MET A 69 1.46 -0.24 1.73
N ILE A 70 1.55 0.45 2.86
CA ILE A 70 2.75 1.21 3.20
C ILE A 70 3.48 0.45 4.31
N VAL A 71 4.61 -0.12 3.98
CA VAL A 71 5.43 -0.83 4.97
C VAL A 71 6.47 0.13 5.52
N ALA A 72 6.30 0.50 6.77
CA ALA A 72 7.14 1.49 7.43
C ALA A 72 7.94 0.84 8.55
N GLY A 73 9.21 0.61 8.30
CA GLY A 73 10.12 0.08 9.31
C GLY A 73 10.70 -1.29 8.97
N ARG A 74 11.39 -1.86 9.94
CA ARG A 74 12.08 -3.13 9.79
C ARG A 74 11.09 -4.30 9.71
N VAL A 75 11.35 -5.23 8.80
CA VAL A 75 10.58 -6.47 8.71
C VAL A 75 11.42 -7.60 9.31
N SER A 76 10.95 -8.18 10.41
CA SER A 76 11.64 -9.32 11.00
C SER A 76 11.30 -10.60 10.24
N GLN A 77 12.17 -11.61 10.36
CA GLN A 77 11.94 -12.91 9.74
C GLN A 77 10.64 -13.56 10.24
N LYS A 78 10.29 -13.32 11.49
CA LYS A 78 9.05 -13.83 12.07
C LYS A 78 7.81 -13.09 11.56
N MET A 79 7.98 -11.81 11.21
CA MET A 79 6.87 -11.00 10.72
C MET A 79 6.66 -11.11 9.22
N ALA A 80 7.67 -11.56 8.48
CA ALA A 80 7.60 -11.64 7.03
C ALA A 80 6.43 -12.51 6.52
N PRO A 81 6.14 -13.69 7.09
CA PRO A 81 4.98 -14.47 6.66
C PRO A 81 3.66 -13.76 6.92
N VAL A 82 3.56 -13.01 8.02
CA VAL A 82 2.36 -12.22 8.32
C VAL A 82 2.18 -11.09 7.31
N LEU A 83 3.26 -10.42 6.95
CA LEU A 83 3.24 -9.38 5.94
C LEU A 83 2.75 -9.92 4.59
N ARG A 84 3.26 -11.09 4.20
CA ARG A 84 2.85 -11.75 2.96
C ARG A 84 1.36 -12.11 2.99
N GLN A 85 0.91 -12.63 4.12
CA GLN A 85 -0.49 -13.01 4.29
C GLN A 85 -1.41 -11.79 4.19
N VAL A 86 -1.03 -10.69 4.83
CA VAL A 86 -1.81 -9.43 4.74
C VAL A 86 -1.84 -8.92 3.30
N TYR A 87 -0.71 -8.99 2.61
CA TYR A 87 -0.64 -8.57 1.21
C TYR A 87 -1.56 -9.40 0.32
N ASP A 88 -1.59 -10.71 0.53
CA ASP A 88 -2.45 -11.59 -0.26
C ASP A 88 -3.94 -11.36 -0.01
N GLN A 89 -4.29 -10.80 1.15
CA GLN A 89 -5.67 -10.46 1.49
C GLN A 89 -6.14 -9.16 0.86
N MET A 90 -5.24 -8.38 0.30
CA MET A 90 -5.61 -7.12 -0.37
C MET A 90 -6.26 -7.40 -1.72
N VAL A 91 -7.20 -6.56 -2.09
CA VAL A 91 -7.94 -6.67 -3.35
C VAL A 91 -7.09 -6.12 -4.50
N GLU A 92 -7.09 -6.82 -5.63
CA GLU A 92 -6.46 -6.33 -6.85
C GLU A 92 -7.24 -5.15 -7.46
N PRO A 93 -6.59 -4.14 -8.04
CA PRO A 93 -5.14 -3.93 -8.08
C PRO A 93 -4.62 -3.41 -6.73
N LYS A 94 -3.41 -3.82 -6.39
CA LYS A 94 -2.79 -3.44 -5.12
C LYS A 94 -1.34 -3.02 -5.34
N TRP A 95 -0.87 -2.10 -4.52
CA TRP A 95 0.48 -1.57 -4.59
C TRP A 95 1.13 -1.57 -3.22
N VAL A 96 2.45 -1.61 -3.22
CA VAL A 96 3.22 -1.57 -1.98
C VAL A 96 4.25 -0.47 -2.07
N ILE A 97 4.33 0.35 -1.03
CA ILE A 97 5.37 1.36 -0.88
C ILE A 97 6.21 0.97 0.33
N SER A 98 7.51 0.82 0.13
CA SER A 98 8.44 0.66 1.24
C SER A 98 8.86 2.03 1.72
N MET A 99 8.59 2.31 2.98
CA MET A 99 8.91 3.60 3.59
C MET A 99 10.09 3.45 4.53
N GLY A 100 11.14 4.17 4.22
CA GLY A 100 12.36 4.18 5.01
C GLY A 100 13.38 3.16 4.51
N VAL A 101 14.64 3.37 4.90
CA VAL A 101 15.75 2.55 4.43
C VAL A 101 15.66 1.10 4.90
N CYS A 102 15.10 0.90 6.11
CA CYS A 102 14.97 -0.45 6.65
C CYS A 102 13.99 -1.31 5.86
N ALA A 103 12.90 -0.72 5.40
CA ALA A 103 11.94 -1.43 4.56
C ALA A 103 12.47 -1.62 3.14
N SER A 104 13.29 -0.70 2.66
CA SER A 104 13.80 -0.74 1.28
C SER A 104 14.96 -1.72 1.12
N THR A 105 15.92 -1.70 2.05
CA THR A 105 17.16 -2.50 1.92
C THR A 105 17.63 -3.17 3.20
N GLY A 106 16.89 -3.01 4.30
CA GLY A 106 17.32 -3.48 5.60
C GLY A 106 18.16 -2.47 6.37
N GLY A 107 18.67 -1.43 5.71
CA GLY A 107 19.44 -0.37 6.34
C GLY A 107 20.67 -0.86 7.07
N MET A 108 20.87 -0.37 8.30
CA MET A 108 22.00 -0.77 9.14
C MET A 108 21.79 -2.13 9.81
N PHE A 109 20.61 -2.72 9.71
CA PHE A 109 20.25 -3.95 10.42
C PHE A 109 20.49 -5.18 9.54
N ASN A 110 21.74 -5.44 9.25
CA ASN A 110 22.11 -6.62 8.45
C ASN A 110 22.41 -7.81 9.36
N ASN A 111 21.36 -8.49 9.78
CA ASN A 111 21.51 -9.65 10.64
C ASN A 111 20.48 -10.74 10.27
N TYR A 112 20.59 -11.90 10.92
CA TYR A 112 19.74 -13.05 10.61
C TYR A 112 18.27 -12.85 11.02
N ALA A 113 18.00 -11.89 11.90
CA ALA A 113 16.65 -11.70 12.43
C ALA A 113 15.77 -10.83 11.53
N LEU A 114 16.36 -10.13 10.57
CA LEU A 114 15.65 -9.17 9.74
C LEU A 114 15.74 -9.51 8.26
N VAL A 115 14.66 -9.21 7.55
CA VAL A 115 14.61 -9.33 6.09
C VAL A 115 15.24 -8.09 5.47
N GLN A 116 16.09 -8.28 4.49
CA GLN A 116 16.82 -7.20 3.82
C GLN A 116 16.01 -6.59 2.69
N GLY A 117 14.85 -6.05 3.05
CA GLY A 117 13.96 -5.36 2.12
C GLY A 117 12.60 -6.03 2.00
N VAL A 118 11.58 -5.21 1.78
CA VAL A 118 10.19 -5.66 1.66
C VAL A 118 9.99 -6.54 0.43
N ASP A 119 10.74 -6.28 -0.63
CA ASP A 119 10.67 -7.09 -1.84
C ASP A 119 11.00 -8.56 -1.57
N LEU A 120 12.00 -8.82 -0.74
CA LEU A 120 12.33 -10.20 -0.36
C LEU A 120 11.20 -10.86 0.42
N SER A 121 10.51 -10.07 1.24
CA SER A 121 9.39 -10.57 2.03
C SER A 121 8.18 -10.90 1.17
N LEU A 122 7.89 -10.09 0.17
CA LEU A 122 6.66 -10.22 -0.61
C LEU A 122 6.82 -11.07 -1.87
N ILE A 123 8.02 -11.10 -2.44
CA ILE A 123 8.26 -11.76 -3.72
C ILE A 123 8.97 -13.10 -3.53
N HIS A 124 9.94 -13.16 -2.63
CA HIS A 124 10.81 -14.33 -2.47
C HIS A 124 10.48 -15.23 -1.27
N ILE A 125 9.44 -14.90 -0.53
CA ILE A 125 8.92 -15.76 0.55
C ILE A 125 7.51 -16.30 0.18
#